data_4c499ab2bce83a742d2aa02afb920346
#
_entry.id   4c499ab2bce83a742d2aa02afb920346
#
_cell.length_a   1.000
_cell.length_b   1.000
_cell.length_c   1.000
_cell.angle_alpha   90.00
_cell.angle_beta   90.00
_cell.angle_gamma   90.00
#
_symmetry.space_group_name_H-M   'P 1'
#
loop_
_entity.id
_entity.type
_entity.pdbx_description
1 polymer ?
#
loop_
_entity_poly.entity_id
_entity_poly.type
_entity_poly.pdbx_seq_one_letter_code
_entity_poly.pdbx_strand_id
1 'polypeptide(L)'
;MKYIVLSMAAAFSILLNPAFAQNQAMPGSMARLHANVQCAQCHNSTQPMQAPQDTTCIQCHGKSSSIKLPANVNEKNYHNSPHYGDTVSCLECHREHQPQQNLCKNCHVIK
;
A
#
# COMPACT_ATOMS: atom_id res chain seq x y z
N MET A 1 15.57 8.11 -68.15
CA MET A 1 14.56 7.65 -67.20
C MET A 1 15.21 7.57 -65.81
N LYS A 2 14.88 8.50 -64.89
CA LYS A 2 15.46 8.58 -63.58
C LYS A 2 14.38 8.06 -62.62
N TYR A 3 14.62 6.92 -61.98
CA TYR A 3 13.75 6.37 -60.99
C TYR A 3 14.07 7.01 -59.64
N ILE A 4 13.12 7.81 -59.11
CA ILE A 4 13.17 8.36 -57.78
C ILE A 4 12.61 7.29 -56.86
N VAL A 5 13.47 6.68 -56.02
CA VAL A 5 13.04 5.76 -54.97
C VAL A 5 12.69 6.62 -53.75
N LEU A 6 11.40 6.78 -53.49
CA LEU A 6 10.92 7.40 -52.25
C LEU A 6 11.03 6.38 -51.12
N SER A 7 12.03 6.53 -50.26
CA SER A 7 12.11 5.80 -49.01
C SER A 7 11.09 6.38 -48.03
N MET A 8 9.98 5.69 -47.81
CA MET A 8 9.09 5.95 -46.70
C MET A 8 9.72 5.37 -45.42
N ALA A 9 10.40 6.22 -44.66
CA ALA A 9 10.77 5.89 -43.30
C ALA A 9 9.54 5.97 -42.43
N ALA A 10 8.93 4.81 -42.15
CA ALA A 10 7.87 4.70 -41.16
C ALA A 10 8.48 4.91 -39.75
N ALA A 11 8.32 6.10 -39.21
CA ALA A 11 8.66 6.38 -37.82
C ALA A 11 7.70 5.61 -36.93
N PHE A 12 8.16 4.46 -36.43
CA PHE A 12 7.44 3.69 -35.40
C PHE A 12 7.62 4.42 -34.07
N SER A 13 6.72 5.35 -33.78
CA SER A 13 6.64 6.01 -32.49
C SER A 13 6.15 4.97 -31.45
N ILE A 14 7.10 4.33 -30.77
CA ILE A 14 6.81 3.55 -29.58
C ILE A 14 6.34 4.56 -28.54
N LEU A 15 5.04 4.67 -28.37
CA LEU A 15 4.42 5.32 -27.21
C LEU A 15 4.86 4.49 -26.00
N LEU A 16 5.93 4.91 -25.36
CA LEU A 16 6.27 4.49 -24.01
C LEU A 16 5.15 5.01 -23.11
N ASN A 17 4.07 4.23 -23.01
CA ASN A 17 3.15 4.40 -21.91
C ASN A 17 4.00 4.24 -20.65
N PRO A 18 4.07 5.27 -19.76
CA PRO A 18 4.57 5.02 -18.43
C PRO A 18 3.66 3.93 -17.90
N ALA A 19 4.20 2.75 -17.72
CA ALA A 19 3.52 1.70 -16.99
C ALA A 19 3.25 2.32 -15.61
N PHE A 20 2.03 2.81 -15.42
CA PHE A 20 1.52 3.01 -14.09
C PHE A 20 1.75 1.66 -13.44
N ALA A 21 2.68 1.61 -12.48
CA ALA A 21 2.84 0.47 -11.62
C ALA A 21 1.47 0.30 -11.00
N GLN A 22 0.65 -0.54 -11.62
CA GLN A 22 -0.65 -0.87 -11.10
C GLN A 22 -0.36 -1.45 -9.74
N ASN A 23 -0.90 -0.80 -8.75
CA ASN A 23 -0.85 -1.26 -7.38
C ASN A 23 -1.47 -2.66 -7.35
N GLN A 24 -0.66 -3.66 -7.67
CA GLN A 24 -1.13 -5.04 -7.70
C GLN A 24 -1.35 -5.45 -6.24
N ALA A 25 -2.60 -5.34 -5.84
CA ALA A 25 -3.03 -5.75 -4.52
C ALA A 25 -2.73 -7.24 -4.34
N MET A 26 -1.68 -7.56 -3.60
CA MET A 26 -1.40 -8.94 -3.23
C MET A 26 -2.54 -9.48 -2.36
N PRO A 27 -2.89 -10.78 -2.50
CA PRO A 27 -3.87 -11.39 -1.61
C PRO A 27 -3.50 -11.16 -0.14
N GLY A 28 -4.46 -10.69 0.66
CA GLY A 28 -4.26 -10.37 2.07
C GLY A 28 -3.60 -9.02 2.36
N SER A 29 -3.30 -8.21 1.34
CA SER A 29 -2.84 -6.83 1.52
C SER A 29 -4.00 -5.85 1.75
N MET A 30 -3.71 -4.65 2.24
CA MET A 30 -4.70 -3.58 2.43
C MET A 30 -5.03 -2.81 1.16
N ALA A 31 -4.26 -2.96 0.07
CA ALA A 31 -4.41 -2.19 -1.16
C ALA A 31 -5.85 -2.21 -1.74
N ARG A 32 -6.58 -3.30 -1.54
CA ARG A 32 -7.99 -3.39 -1.96
C ARG A 32 -8.92 -2.46 -1.18
N LEU A 33 -8.62 -2.22 0.08
CA LEU A 33 -9.40 -1.34 0.95
C LEU A 33 -9.11 0.13 0.65
N HIS A 34 -7.92 0.42 0.15
CA HIS A 34 -7.47 1.76 -0.23
C HIS A 34 -7.50 1.99 -1.77
N ALA A 35 -8.37 1.31 -2.49
CA ALA A 35 -8.42 1.37 -3.95
C ALA A 35 -8.60 2.80 -4.52
N ASN A 36 -9.23 3.69 -3.75
CA ASN A 36 -9.46 5.09 -4.12
C ASN A 36 -8.43 6.07 -3.52
N VAL A 37 -7.44 5.56 -2.78
CA VAL A 37 -6.37 6.39 -2.19
C VAL A 37 -5.21 6.47 -3.16
N GLN A 38 -4.79 7.70 -3.48
CA GLN A 38 -3.68 7.90 -4.41
C GLN A 38 -2.34 7.59 -3.73
N CYS A 39 -1.38 7.08 -4.50
CA CYS A 39 -0.04 6.74 -4.00
C CYS A 39 0.63 7.91 -3.24
N ALA A 40 0.48 9.13 -3.76
CA ALA A 40 1.04 10.34 -3.17
C ALA A 40 0.45 10.71 -1.80
N GLN A 41 -0.72 10.20 -1.45
CA GLN A 41 -1.34 10.46 -0.14
C GLN A 41 -0.63 9.68 0.97
N CYS A 42 -0.02 8.54 0.63
CA CYS A 42 0.78 7.74 1.56
C CYS A 42 2.28 7.98 1.38
N HIS A 43 2.73 8.06 0.14
CA HIS A 43 4.14 8.27 -0.21
C HIS A 43 4.36 9.73 -0.59
N ASN A 44 5.15 10.45 0.15
CA ASN A 44 5.45 11.87 -0.09
C ASN A 44 6.19 12.10 -1.42
N SER A 45 5.64 11.77 -2.55
CA SER A 45 6.09 12.06 -3.94
C SER A 45 7.62 12.08 -4.18
N THR A 46 8.41 11.60 -3.23
CA THR A 46 9.88 11.58 -3.30
C THR A 46 10.36 10.34 -4.04
N GLN A 47 11.38 10.51 -4.87
CA GLN A 47 12.06 9.42 -5.51
C GLN A 47 13.42 9.18 -4.82
N PRO A 48 13.73 7.97 -4.35
CA PRO A 48 12.90 6.76 -4.38
C PRO A 48 11.74 6.82 -3.38
N MET A 49 10.64 6.12 -3.71
CA MET A 49 9.51 6.00 -2.81
C MET A 49 9.94 5.35 -1.49
N GLN A 50 9.65 6.02 -0.39
CA GLN A 50 9.89 5.50 0.95
C GLN A 50 8.59 4.98 1.56
N ALA A 51 8.71 4.07 2.51
CA ALA A 51 7.56 3.62 3.29
C ALA A 51 6.93 4.83 4.01
N PRO A 52 5.59 4.92 4.06
CA PRO A 52 4.92 5.99 4.75
C PRO A 52 5.20 5.94 6.25
N GLN A 53 5.17 7.09 6.91
CA GLN A 53 5.22 7.17 8.35
C GLN A 53 3.84 6.89 8.97
N ASP A 54 3.80 6.45 10.21
CA ASP A 54 2.55 6.20 10.94
C ASP A 54 1.64 7.41 11.00
N THR A 55 2.21 8.61 11.03
CA THR A 55 1.45 9.87 10.98
C THR A 55 0.52 9.95 9.77
N THR A 56 0.90 9.38 8.64
CA THR A 56 0.06 9.33 7.44
C THR A 56 -1.18 8.45 7.66
N CYS A 57 -1.01 7.31 8.29
CA CYS A 57 -2.12 6.40 8.63
C CYS A 57 -3.06 7.04 9.66
N ILE A 58 -2.47 7.63 10.69
CA ILE A 58 -3.17 8.24 11.84
C ILE A 58 -4.07 9.41 11.42
N GLN A 59 -3.71 10.15 10.37
CA GLN A 59 -4.53 11.26 9.86
C GLN A 59 -5.97 10.83 9.48
N CYS A 60 -6.15 9.62 8.99
CA CYS A 60 -7.46 9.10 8.62
C CYS A 60 -8.01 8.11 9.65
N HIS A 61 -7.16 7.28 10.24
CA HIS A 61 -7.57 6.17 11.10
C HIS A 61 -7.54 6.49 12.60
N GLY A 62 -6.85 7.55 13.00
CA GLY A 62 -6.60 7.84 14.40
C GLY A 62 -5.48 6.97 14.99
N LYS A 63 -5.19 7.18 16.25
CA LYS A 63 -4.18 6.40 16.98
C LYS A 63 -4.65 4.96 17.20
N SER A 64 -3.71 4.03 17.33
CA SER A 64 -3.99 2.61 17.57
C SER A 64 -5.01 2.39 18.70
N SER A 65 -4.81 3.02 19.84
CA SER A 65 -5.71 2.91 21.00
C SER A 65 -7.15 3.41 20.76
N SER A 66 -7.37 4.24 19.74
CA SER A 66 -8.69 4.76 19.39
C SER A 66 -9.46 3.88 18.39
N ILE A 67 -8.80 2.91 17.76
CA ILE A 67 -9.40 2.05 16.75
C ILE A 67 -10.33 1.03 17.41
N LYS A 68 -11.58 1.03 16.96
CA LYS A 68 -12.60 0.07 17.40
C LYS A 68 -12.92 -0.87 16.26
N LEU A 69 -13.03 -2.16 16.56
CA LEU A 69 -13.53 -3.12 15.60
C LEU A 69 -15.03 -2.90 15.35
N PRO A 70 -15.52 -3.18 14.14
CA PRO A 70 -16.96 -3.20 13.86
C PRO A 70 -17.69 -4.16 14.80
N ALA A 71 -18.92 -3.82 15.18
CA ALA A 71 -19.69 -4.58 16.16
C ALA A 71 -20.01 -6.04 15.75
N ASN A 72 -19.95 -6.32 14.45
CA ASN A 72 -20.13 -7.66 13.89
C ASN A 72 -18.84 -8.49 13.84
N VAL A 73 -17.71 -7.92 14.24
CA VAL A 73 -16.42 -8.63 14.31
C VAL A 73 -16.20 -9.14 15.73
N ASN A 74 -16.32 -10.44 15.91
CA ASN A 74 -16.10 -11.10 17.20
C ASN A 74 -14.63 -11.52 17.37
N GLU A 75 -13.72 -10.63 17.06
CA GLU A 75 -12.28 -10.85 17.18
C GLU A 75 -11.68 -9.97 18.28
N LYS A 76 -10.54 -10.40 18.79
CA LYS A 76 -9.78 -9.60 19.74
C LYS A 76 -9.25 -8.33 19.06
N ASN A 77 -9.51 -7.18 19.67
CA ASN A 77 -8.93 -5.92 19.17
C ASN A 77 -7.44 -5.82 19.58
N TYR A 78 -6.57 -6.16 18.67
CA TYR A 78 -5.12 -6.12 18.89
C TYR A 78 -4.55 -4.71 18.98
N HIS A 79 -5.31 -3.69 18.58
CA HIS A 79 -4.91 -2.29 18.77
C HIS A 79 -4.89 -1.88 20.26
N ASN A 80 -5.60 -2.61 21.11
CA ASN A 80 -5.57 -2.45 22.58
C ASN A 80 -4.48 -3.34 23.22
N SER A 81 -3.32 -3.43 22.60
CA SER A 81 -2.24 -4.26 23.13
C SER A 81 -1.66 -3.70 24.44
N PRO A 82 -1.57 -4.50 25.50
CA PRO A 82 -0.94 -4.07 26.75
C PRO A 82 0.59 -3.91 26.61
N HIS A 83 1.20 -4.49 25.56
CA HIS A 83 2.64 -4.44 25.34
C HIS A 83 3.08 -3.17 24.59
N TYR A 84 2.28 -2.71 23.65
CA TYR A 84 2.69 -1.71 22.68
C TYR A 84 1.91 -0.40 22.77
N GLY A 85 0.60 -0.47 23.11
CA GLY A 85 -0.25 0.72 23.05
C GLY A 85 -0.17 1.43 21.70
N ASP A 86 0.16 2.71 21.72
CA ASP A 86 0.33 3.54 20.53
C ASP A 86 1.78 3.59 20.00
N THR A 87 2.69 2.75 20.48
CA THR A 87 4.11 2.83 20.16
C THR A 87 4.57 1.91 19.05
N VAL A 88 3.79 0.87 18.72
CA VAL A 88 4.10 0.00 17.58
C VAL A 88 3.73 0.68 16.28
N SER A 89 4.61 0.58 15.27
CA SER A 89 4.30 1.11 13.96
C SER A 89 3.15 0.34 13.31
N CYS A 90 2.28 1.09 12.63
CA CYS A 90 1.16 0.52 11.86
C CYS A 90 1.65 -0.51 10.84
N LEU A 91 2.80 -0.26 10.22
CA LEU A 91 3.39 -1.10 9.18
C LEU A 91 3.94 -2.43 9.69
N GLU A 92 4.11 -2.59 11.01
CA GLU A 92 4.53 -3.86 11.57
C GLU A 92 3.49 -4.97 11.41
N CYS A 93 2.22 -4.59 11.35
CA CYS A 93 1.12 -5.52 11.16
C CYS A 93 0.40 -5.27 9.82
N HIS A 94 0.14 -4.00 9.50
CA HIS A 94 -0.62 -3.59 8.33
C HIS A 94 0.30 -3.24 7.18
N ARG A 95 0.16 -3.98 6.08
CA ARG A 95 0.99 -3.79 4.89
C ARG A 95 0.12 -3.52 3.68
N GLU A 96 0.33 -2.38 3.04
CA GLU A 96 -0.48 -1.98 1.90
C GLU A 96 -0.29 -2.90 0.70
N HIS A 97 0.95 -3.22 0.38
CA HIS A 97 1.32 -3.97 -0.82
C HIS A 97 1.71 -5.42 -0.56
N GLN A 98 1.68 -5.86 0.68
CA GLN A 98 2.05 -7.21 1.10
C GLN A 98 0.97 -7.80 2.01
N PRO A 99 0.96 -9.12 2.21
CA PRO A 99 0.05 -9.75 3.16
C PRO A 99 0.20 -9.18 4.56
N GLN A 100 -0.92 -9.05 5.25
CA GLN A 100 -0.96 -8.65 6.66
C GLN A 100 -0.22 -9.66 7.53
N GLN A 101 0.36 -9.20 8.60
CA GLN A 101 0.98 -10.06 9.61
C GLN A 101 0.47 -9.71 11.00
N ASN A 102 0.54 -10.67 11.89
CA ASN A 102 0.18 -10.48 13.28
C ASN A 102 1.39 -10.75 14.16
N LEU A 103 2.01 -9.69 14.67
CA LEU A 103 3.19 -9.77 15.53
C LEU A 103 2.97 -10.59 16.80
N CYS A 104 1.74 -10.61 17.30
CA CYS A 104 1.42 -11.36 18.52
C CYS A 104 1.69 -12.86 18.38
N LYS A 105 1.63 -13.40 17.16
CA LYS A 105 1.93 -14.80 16.86
C LYS A 105 3.38 -15.20 17.12
N ASN A 106 4.28 -14.23 17.24
CA ASN A 106 5.68 -14.52 17.55
C ASN A 106 5.86 -15.08 18.97
N CYS A 107 4.93 -14.75 19.87
CA CYS A 107 4.98 -15.16 21.27
C CYS A 107 3.71 -15.86 21.74
N HIS A 108 2.58 -15.61 21.10
CA HIS A 108 1.29 -16.14 21.49
C HIS A 108 0.73 -17.12 20.47
N VAL A 109 0.15 -18.22 20.96
CA VAL A 109 -0.64 -19.13 20.12
C VAL A 109 -2.01 -18.49 19.90
N ILE A 110 -2.22 -17.93 18.72
CA ILE A 110 -3.47 -17.28 18.34
C ILE A 110 -4.16 -18.17 17.31
N LYS A 111 -5.36 -18.58 17.64
CA LYS A 111 -6.23 -19.37 16.76
C LYS A 111 -6.93 -18.50 15.75
#